data_1dc1e4f2c0d1f47e6a35b988874ed8b4
#
_entry.id   1dc1e4f2c0d1f47e6a35b988874ed8b4
#
_cell.length_a   1.000
_cell.length_b   1.000
_cell.length_c   1.000
_cell.angle_alpha   90.00
_cell.angle_beta   90.00
_cell.angle_gamma   90.00
#
_symmetry.space_group_name_H-M   'P 1'
#
loop_
_entity.id
_entity.type
_entity.pdbx_description
1 polymer ?
#
loop_
_entity_poly.entity_id
_entity_poly.type
_entity_poly.pdbx_seq_one_letter_code
_entity_poly.pdbx_strand_id
1 'polypeptide(L)'
;MKHQLLIILGLFFILICIVCVMLINLRAEKIEINKENMEYEKYQTKEIIGTDLATLISKAVDTNEKNNIPKNEKGYYIENDENSIKIDLKMTTIDKTYPMEEIYNNNITMFVQNFNTIRFKCTNLEYHKKTGKISKLIFEELQ
;
A
#
# COMPACT_ATOMS: atom_id res chain seq x y z
N MET A 1 -15.20 51.52 -19.35
CA MET A 1 -15.12 50.27 -20.13
C MET A 1 -13.71 49.60 -20.07
N LYS A 2 -12.60 50.31 -20.40
CA LYS A 2 -11.25 49.70 -20.40
C LYS A 2 -10.80 49.11 -19.05
N HIS A 3 -11.07 49.80 -17.94
CA HIS A 3 -10.71 49.31 -16.60
C HIS A 3 -11.51 48.09 -16.16
N GLN A 4 -12.78 48.01 -16.51
CA GLN A 4 -13.61 46.83 -16.20
C GLN A 4 -13.15 45.60 -16.98
N LEU A 5 -12.77 45.81 -18.26
CA LEU A 5 -12.21 44.73 -19.08
C LEU A 5 -10.88 44.19 -18.53
N LEU A 6 -10.00 45.08 -18.03
CA LEU A 6 -8.72 44.70 -17.38
C LEU A 6 -8.94 43.90 -16.09
N ILE A 7 -9.93 44.29 -15.28
CA ILE A 7 -10.28 43.55 -14.05
C ILE A 7 -10.80 42.16 -14.40
N ILE A 8 -11.69 42.05 -15.36
CA ILE A 8 -12.23 40.76 -15.80
C ILE A 8 -11.12 39.86 -16.35
N LEU A 9 -10.20 40.39 -17.15
CA LEU A 9 -9.05 39.65 -17.68
C LEU A 9 -8.12 39.17 -16.56
N GLY A 10 -7.88 40.00 -15.55
CA GLY A 10 -7.08 39.66 -14.37
C GLY A 10 -7.72 38.52 -13.56
N LEU A 11 -9.03 38.60 -13.30
CA LEU A 11 -9.76 37.53 -12.60
C LEU A 11 -9.74 36.21 -13.36
N PHE A 12 -9.88 36.26 -14.70
CA PHE A 12 -9.79 35.08 -15.55
C PHE A 12 -8.40 34.44 -15.52
N PHE A 13 -7.34 35.25 -15.50
CA PHE A 13 -5.97 34.76 -15.39
C PHE A 13 -5.73 34.09 -14.01
N ILE A 14 -6.23 34.67 -12.92
CA ILE A 14 -6.15 34.07 -11.59
C ILE A 14 -6.86 32.71 -11.55
N LEU A 15 -8.05 32.61 -12.17
CA LEU A 15 -8.80 31.35 -12.24
C LEU A 15 -8.00 30.26 -12.97
N ILE A 16 -7.37 30.61 -14.09
CA ILE A 16 -6.52 29.69 -14.85
C ILE A 16 -5.34 29.21 -13.98
N CYS A 17 -4.68 30.11 -13.26
CA CYS A 17 -3.58 29.76 -12.37
C CYS A 17 -4.02 28.76 -11.30
N ILE A 18 -5.18 28.98 -10.67
CA ILE A 18 -5.74 28.07 -9.65
C ILE A 18 -6.00 26.69 -10.27
N VAL A 19 -6.60 26.60 -11.43
CA VAL A 19 -6.86 25.33 -12.13
C VAL A 19 -5.54 24.62 -12.47
N CYS A 20 -4.54 25.35 -12.97
CA CYS A 20 -3.22 24.79 -13.25
C CYS A 20 -2.56 24.19 -12.01
N VAL A 21 -2.59 24.90 -10.88
CA VAL A 21 -2.03 24.40 -9.61
C VAL A 21 -2.76 23.15 -9.14
N MET A 22 -4.09 23.11 -9.23
CA MET A 22 -4.88 21.92 -8.91
C MET A 22 -4.51 20.73 -9.78
N LEU A 23 -4.36 20.92 -11.09
CA LEU A 23 -3.98 19.86 -12.01
C LEU A 23 -2.56 19.31 -11.76
N ILE A 24 -1.63 20.19 -11.38
CA ILE A 24 -0.26 19.80 -11.01
C ILE A 24 -0.29 18.94 -9.73
N ASN A 25 -1.03 19.36 -8.71
CA ASN A 25 -1.14 18.61 -7.46
C ASN A 25 -1.77 17.23 -7.67
N LEU A 26 -2.85 17.12 -8.45
CA LEU A 26 -3.48 15.85 -8.79
C LEU A 26 -2.53 14.90 -9.54
N ARG A 27 -1.69 15.44 -10.42
CA ARG A 27 -0.67 14.64 -11.13
C ARG A 27 0.42 14.16 -10.19
N ALA A 28 0.89 15.02 -9.29
CA ALA A 28 1.91 14.67 -8.32
C ALA A 28 1.44 13.55 -7.38
N GLU A 29 0.23 13.64 -6.85
CA GLU A 29 -0.40 12.60 -6.03
C GLU A 29 -0.50 11.26 -6.78
N LYS A 30 -0.94 11.29 -8.04
CA LYS A 30 -1.07 10.08 -8.86
C LYS A 30 0.28 9.41 -9.13
N ILE A 31 1.34 10.19 -9.32
CA ILE A 31 2.70 9.69 -9.51
C ILE A 31 3.19 9.02 -8.22
N GLU A 32 2.93 9.61 -7.06
CA GLU A 32 3.31 9.06 -5.77
C GLU A 32 2.59 7.73 -5.49
N ILE A 33 1.28 7.66 -5.72
CA ILE A 33 0.48 6.43 -5.60
C ILE A 33 1.05 5.33 -6.52
N ASN A 34 1.32 5.65 -7.77
CA ASN A 34 1.88 4.67 -8.71
C ASN A 34 3.25 4.17 -8.23
N LYS A 35 4.09 5.05 -7.70
CA LYS A 35 5.39 4.66 -7.16
C LYS A 35 5.27 3.74 -5.95
N GLU A 36 4.37 4.04 -5.03
CA GLU A 36 4.07 3.16 -3.88
C GLU A 36 3.56 1.80 -4.35
N ASN A 37 2.60 1.77 -5.29
CA ASN A 37 2.03 0.55 -5.80
C ASN A 37 3.07 -0.33 -6.49
N MET A 38 3.96 0.23 -7.32
CA MET A 38 5.01 -0.51 -8.02
C MET A 38 5.93 -1.29 -7.06
N GLU A 39 6.10 -0.83 -5.83
CA GLU A 39 6.92 -1.52 -4.84
C GLU A 39 6.29 -2.85 -4.37
N TYR A 40 4.99 -2.99 -4.46
CA TYR A 40 4.24 -4.20 -4.13
C TYR A 40 3.86 -5.01 -5.37
N GLU A 41 3.50 -4.35 -6.48
CA GLU A 41 3.10 -5.00 -7.74
C GLU A 41 4.19 -5.90 -8.34
N LYS A 42 5.45 -5.54 -8.13
CA LYS A 42 6.60 -6.38 -8.57
C LYS A 42 6.54 -7.81 -8.02
N TYR A 43 5.83 -8.04 -6.91
CA TYR A 43 5.68 -9.37 -6.31
C TYR A 43 4.57 -10.22 -6.93
N GLN A 44 3.70 -9.65 -7.79
CA GLN A 44 2.72 -10.43 -8.53
C GLN A 44 3.35 -11.42 -9.52
N THR A 45 4.48 -11.05 -10.09
CA THR A 45 5.15 -11.81 -11.15
C THR A 45 6.37 -12.60 -10.68
N LYS A 46 6.79 -12.39 -9.43
CA LYS A 46 7.98 -13.02 -8.87
C LYS A 46 7.62 -13.89 -7.68
N GLU A 47 8.25 -15.07 -7.64
CA GLU A 47 8.34 -15.81 -6.39
C GLU A 47 9.31 -15.09 -5.45
N ILE A 48 8.98 -15.08 -4.16
CA ILE A 48 9.83 -14.49 -3.13
C ILE A 48 10.16 -15.55 -2.08
N ILE A 49 11.29 -15.39 -1.42
CA ILE A 49 11.67 -16.22 -0.27
C ILE A 49 11.18 -15.62 1.04
N GLY A 50 11.13 -16.41 2.11
CA GLY A 50 10.63 -15.96 3.40
C GLY A 50 11.32 -14.74 3.96
N THR A 51 12.60 -14.53 3.67
CA THR A 51 13.34 -13.33 4.08
C THR A 51 12.79 -12.06 3.41
N ASP A 52 12.50 -12.15 2.11
CA ASP A 52 11.93 -11.02 1.36
C ASP A 52 10.49 -10.75 1.80
N LEU A 53 9.71 -11.82 2.08
CA LEU A 53 8.36 -11.70 2.60
C LEU A 53 8.35 -11.04 4.00
N ALA A 54 9.28 -11.40 4.88
CA ALA A 54 9.44 -10.76 6.19
C ALA A 54 9.74 -9.26 6.06
N THR A 55 10.60 -8.88 5.10
CA THR A 55 10.91 -7.48 4.81
C THR A 55 9.67 -6.74 4.31
N LEU A 56 8.87 -7.37 3.45
CA LEU A 56 7.64 -6.81 2.93
C LEU A 56 6.58 -6.61 4.03
N ILE A 57 6.45 -7.60 4.93
CA ILE A 57 5.56 -7.51 6.10
C ILE A 57 5.98 -6.33 7.00
N SER A 58 7.26 -6.22 7.32
CA SER A 58 7.77 -5.11 8.13
C SER A 58 7.47 -3.76 7.50
N LYS A 59 7.66 -3.64 6.18
CA LYS A 59 7.32 -2.43 5.43
C LYS A 59 5.83 -2.11 5.47
N ALA A 60 4.96 -3.10 5.35
CA ALA A 60 3.51 -2.89 5.42
C ALA A 60 3.08 -2.42 6.82
N VAL A 61 3.67 -2.99 7.88
CA VAL A 61 3.46 -2.54 9.26
C VAL A 61 3.91 -1.09 9.43
N ASP A 62 5.13 -0.74 9.00
CA ASP A 62 5.65 0.63 9.07
C ASP A 62 4.75 1.63 8.30
N THR A 63 4.22 1.21 7.16
CA THR A 63 3.30 2.04 6.36
C THR A 63 1.99 2.28 7.10
N ASN A 64 1.41 1.25 7.72
CA ASN A 64 0.19 1.39 8.51
C ASN A 64 0.42 2.29 9.74
N GLU A 65 1.57 2.18 10.39
CA GLU A 65 1.92 3.06 11.52
C GLU A 65 2.09 4.51 11.09
N LYS A 66 2.78 4.78 9.98
CA LYS A 66 2.90 6.12 9.40
C LYS A 66 1.56 6.73 9.01
N ASN A 67 0.65 5.89 8.52
CA ASN A 67 -0.70 6.29 8.14
C ASN A 67 -1.66 6.38 9.35
N ASN A 68 -1.16 6.14 10.58
CA ASN A 68 -1.95 6.13 11.80
C ASN A 68 -3.16 5.18 11.74
N ILE A 69 -3.01 4.02 11.11
CA ILE A 69 -4.08 3.01 11.04
C ILE A 69 -4.31 2.43 12.43
N PRO A 70 -5.53 2.52 12.98
CA PRO A 70 -5.82 2.02 14.31
C PRO A 70 -5.73 0.49 14.37
N LYS A 71 -5.39 -0.04 15.56
CA LYS A 71 -5.39 -1.48 15.84
C LYS A 71 -6.60 -1.86 16.69
N ASN A 72 -7.14 -3.05 16.46
CA ASN A 72 -8.17 -3.63 17.30
C ASN A 72 -7.57 -4.20 18.60
N GLU A 73 -8.43 -4.75 19.48
CA GLU A 73 -8.03 -5.35 20.76
C GLU A 73 -7.01 -6.51 20.63
N LYS A 74 -6.98 -7.17 19.45
CA LYS A 74 -6.03 -8.25 19.15
C LYS A 74 -4.69 -7.72 18.58
N GLY A 75 -4.55 -6.40 18.41
CA GLY A 75 -3.36 -5.78 17.84
C GLY A 75 -3.30 -5.84 16.31
N TYR A 76 -4.40 -6.17 15.63
CA TYR A 76 -4.49 -6.20 14.17
C TYR A 76 -4.97 -4.85 13.64
N TYR A 77 -4.40 -4.37 12.53
CA TYR A 77 -4.82 -3.13 11.90
C TYR A 77 -6.26 -3.23 11.39
N ILE A 78 -7.03 -2.17 11.63
CA ILE A 78 -8.40 -2.04 11.13
C ILE A 78 -8.33 -1.53 9.70
N GLU A 79 -8.85 -2.32 8.75
CA GLU A 79 -8.87 -1.94 7.34
C GLU A 79 -9.71 -0.67 7.14
N ASN A 80 -9.21 0.24 6.31
CA ASN A 80 -9.94 1.43 5.87
C ASN A 80 -10.03 1.46 4.33
N ASP A 81 -10.74 2.44 3.77
CA ASP A 81 -10.95 2.55 2.32
C ASP A 81 -9.88 3.37 1.59
N GLU A 82 -8.82 3.81 2.28
CA GLU A 82 -7.92 4.83 1.76
C GLU A 82 -6.45 4.41 1.67
N ASN A 83 -5.88 3.88 2.77
CA ASN A 83 -4.43 3.75 2.89
C ASN A 83 -3.93 2.66 3.86
N SER A 84 -4.80 1.78 4.35
CA SER A 84 -4.38 0.59 5.09
C SER A 84 -3.81 -0.47 4.16
N ILE A 85 -2.79 -1.20 4.61
CA ILE A 85 -2.21 -2.32 3.86
C ILE A 85 -2.34 -3.58 4.69
N LYS A 86 -2.77 -4.67 4.06
CA LYS A 86 -2.86 -6.00 4.66
C LYS A 86 -2.08 -7.02 3.85
N ILE A 87 -1.37 -7.89 4.54
CA ILE A 87 -0.70 -9.05 3.94
C ILE A 87 -1.17 -10.30 4.68
N ASP A 88 -1.76 -11.22 3.94
CA ASP A 88 -2.12 -12.54 4.44
C ASP A 88 -1.20 -13.60 3.83
N LEU A 89 -0.70 -14.50 4.65
CA LEU A 89 0.15 -15.61 4.26
C LEU A 89 -0.59 -16.93 4.41
N LYS A 90 -0.85 -17.60 3.31
CA LYS A 90 -1.46 -18.93 3.28
C LYS A 90 -0.38 -20.00 3.23
N MET A 91 -0.29 -20.78 4.29
CA MET A 91 0.58 -21.94 4.39
C MET A 91 -0.16 -23.17 3.87
N THR A 92 0.21 -23.65 2.69
CA THR A 92 -0.46 -24.78 2.04
C THR A 92 -0.16 -26.11 2.72
N THR A 93 1.02 -26.24 3.32
CA THR A 93 1.45 -27.46 4.03
C THR A 93 0.59 -27.77 5.25
N ILE A 94 0.05 -26.75 5.94
CA ILE A 94 -0.73 -26.90 7.17
C ILE A 94 -2.16 -26.36 7.06
N ASP A 95 -2.56 -25.93 5.85
CA ASP A 95 -3.88 -25.33 5.55
C ASP A 95 -4.28 -24.22 6.52
N LYS A 96 -3.36 -23.29 6.79
CA LYS A 96 -3.59 -22.16 7.69
C LYS A 96 -3.17 -20.84 7.06
N THR A 97 -3.99 -19.80 7.30
CA THR A 97 -3.69 -18.42 6.88
C THR A 97 -3.27 -17.60 8.09
N TYR A 98 -2.14 -16.91 7.96
CA TYR A 98 -1.59 -16.03 8.97
C TYR A 98 -1.67 -14.58 8.48
N PRO A 99 -2.32 -13.68 9.23
CA PRO A 99 -2.24 -12.25 8.94
C PRO A 99 -0.84 -11.73 9.30
N MET A 100 -0.40 -10.67 8.62
CA MET A 100 0.94 -10.09 8.82
C MET A 100 1.24 -9.70 10.26
N GLU A 101 0.23 -9.27 11.00
CA GLU A 101 0.38 -8.87 12.40
C GLU A 101 0.74 -10.05 13.29
N GLU A 102 0.20 -11.22 13.02
CA GLU A 102 0.54 -12.44 13.77
C GLU A 102 2.00 -12.82 13.53
N ILE A 103 2.47 -12.74 12.28
CA ILE A 103 3.87 -13.01 11.92
C ILE A 103 4.81 -11.97 12.54
N TYR A 104 4.46 -10.71 12.46
CA TYR A 104 5.27 -9.60 12.98
C TYR A 104 5.36 -9.61 14.51
N ASN A 105 4.23 -9.77 15.19
CA ASN A 105 4.13 -9.73 16.65
C ASN A 105 4.73 -10.99 17.32
N ASN A 106 4.63 -12.16 16.67
CA ASN A 106 5.19 -13.41 17.16
C ASN A 106 6.69 -13.58 16.89
N ASN A 107 7.39 -12.49 16.60
CA ASN A 107 8.81 -12.45 16.28
C ASN A 107 9.13 -12.78 14.82
N ILE A 108 9.20 -11.74 13.99
CA ILE A 108 9.58 -11.82 12.58
C ILE A 108 10.91 -12.54 12.35
N THR A 109 11.83 -12.49 13.33
CA THR A 109 13.11 -13.19 13.25
C THR A 109 12.93 -14.70 13.28
N MET A 110 12.00 -15.22 14.09
CA MET A 110 11.66 -16.65 14.09
C MET A 110 11.02 -17.08 12.76
N PHE A 111 10.20 -16.22 12.18
CA PHE A 111 9.67 -16.48 10.83
C PHE A 111 10.79 -16.62 9.81
N VAL A 112 11.75 -15.70 9.80
CA VAL A 112 12.92 -15.79 8.92
C VAL A 112 13.73 -17.04 9.18
N GLN A 113 13.99 -17.40 10.44
CA GLN A 113 14.75 -18.61 10.78
C GLN A 113 14.11 -19.90 10.24
N ASN A 114 12.78 -19.98 10.27
CA ASN A 114 12.05 -21.19 9.86
C ASN A 114 11.71 -21.23 8.37
N PHE A 115 11.56 -20.06 7.73
CA PHE A 115 11.03 -19.95 6.37
C PHE A 115 11.93 -19.21 5.39
N ASN A 116 13.19 -18.93 5.73
CA ASN A 116 14.12 -18.14 4.91
C ASN A 116 14.28 -18.64 3.47
N THR A 117 14.23 -19.95 3.26
CA THR A 117 14.39 -20.60 1.93
C THR A 117 13.08 -21.01 1.29
N ILE A 118 11.98 -20.98 2.03
CA ILE A 118 10.65 -21.32 1.50
C ILE A 118 10.24 -20.24 0.51
N ARG A 119 9.66 -20.68 -0.62
CA ARG A 119 9.16 -19.79 -1.67
C ARG A 119 7.69 -19.51 -1.49
N PHE A 120 7.34 -18.28 -1.79
CA PHE A 120 5.97 -17.79 -1.74
C PHE A 120 5.64 -17.09 -3.04
N LYS A 121 4.39 -17.18 -3.46
CA LYS A 121 3.86 -16.48 -4.62
C LYS A 121 2.68 -15.60 -4.21
N CYS A 122 2.65 -14.37 -4.70
CA CYS A 122 1.48 -13.52 -4.56
C CYS A 122 0.37 -14.04 -5.48
N THR A 123 -0.74 -14.48 -4.89
CA THR A 123 -1.88 -15.04 -5.60
C THR A 123 -3.03 -14.06 -5.76
N ASN A 124 -3.08 -13.04 -4.90
CA ASN A 124 -4.08 -11.98 -4.98
C ASN A 124 -3.48 -10.63 -4.58
N LEU A 125 -3.90 -9.59 -5.28
CA LEU A 125 -3.56 -8.20 -5.00
C LEU A 125 -4.81 -7.35 -5.22
N GLU A 126 -5.14 -6.55 -4.21
CA GLU A 126 -6.34 -5.69 -4.19
C GLU A 126 -5.95 -4.23 -4.00
N TYR A 127 -6.81 -3.34 -4.48
CA TYR A 127 -6.62 -1.90 -4.39
C TYR A 127 -7.78 -1.24 -3.66
N HIS A 128 -7.49 -0.16 -2.95
CA HIS A 128 -8.51 0.72 -2.41
C HIS A 128 -9.30 1.37 -3.54
N LYS A 129 -10.61 1.23 -3.52
CA LYS A 129 -11.50 1.80 -4.56
C LYS A 129 -11.43 3.32 -4.61
N LYS A 130 -11.16 3.97 -3.47
CA LYS A 130 -11.18 5.43 -3.34
C LYS A 130 -9.87 6.06 -3.81
N THR A 131 -8.74 5.48 -3.47
CA THR A 131 -7.41 6.06 -3.72
C THR A 131 -6.63 5.37 -4.83
N GLY A 132 -6.96 4.12 -5.15
CA GLY A 132 -6.17 3.29 -6.06
C GLY A 132 -4.85 2.79 -5.46
N LYS A 133 -4.60 3.02 -4.16
CA LYS A 133 -3.47 2.43 -3.45
C LYS A 133 -3.71 0.94 -3.21
N ILE A 134 -2.63 0.18 -3.10
CA ILE A 134 -2.74 -1.24 -2.73
C ILE A 134 -3.30 -1.37 -1.32
N SER A 135 -4.32 -2.22 -1.17
CA SER A 135 -5.00 -2.50 0.08
C SER A 135 -4.63 -3.85 0.66
N LYS A 136 -4.46 -4.87 -0.20
CA LYS A 136 -4.23 -6.23 0.27
C LYS A 136 -3.37 -7.05 -0.69
N LEU A 137 -2.50 -7.88 -0.10
CA LEU A 137 -1.75 -8.93 -0.80
C LEU A 137 -1.99 -10.28 -0.10
N ILE A 138 -2.13 -11.33 -0.89
CA ILE A 138 -2.19 -12.70 -0.39
C ILE A 138 -1.02 -13.47 -1.00
N PHE A 139 -0.20 -14.03 -0.13
CA PHE A 139 0.89 -14.92 -0.53
C PHE A 139 0.57 -16.35 -0.17
N GLU A 140 0.90 -17.28 -1.06
CA GLU A 140 0.78 -18.72 -0.83
C GLU A 140 2.15 -19.37 -0.85
N GLU A 141 2.36 -20.32 0.06
CA GLU A 141 3.52 -21.17 0.10
C GLU A 141 3.56 -22.06 -1.15
N LEU A 142 4.72 -22.13 -1.80
CA LEU A 142 4.99 -23.03 -2.90
C LEU A 142 5.66 -24.31 -2.37
N GLN A 143 5.15 -25.45 -2.80
CA GLN A 143 5.71 -26.76 -2.50
C GLN A 143 6.94 -27.08 -3.32
#